data_16d9148832bdb8376b08692fc9d73aec
#
_entry.id   16d9148832bdb8376b08692fc9d73aec
#
_cell.length_a   1.000
_cell.length_b   1.000
_cell.length_c   1.000
_cell.angle_alpha   90.00
_cell.angle_beta   90.00
_cell.angle_gamma   90.00
#
_symmetry.space_group_name_H-M   'P 1'
#
loop_
_entity.id
_entity.type
_entity.pdbx_description
1 polymer ?
#
loop_
_entity_poly.entity_id
_entity_poly.type
_entity_poly.pdbx_seq_one_letter_code
_entity_poly.pdbx_strand_id
1 'polypeptide(L)'
;MTAPETEALRARPALRAQAPVVAAVAVGGGAGAAARYAASLWWPAPAHGFPWTILWVNAAGCAVIGVFMVVVTEVRAAHPLVRPFFGTGVLGGFTTFSTYAVDVRALLDGGRPGAGLVYLAVTPLAALAAVWTAASATRRVLTRRQP
;
A
#
# COMPACT_ATOMS: atom_id res chain seq x y z
N MET A 1 -8.38 44.59 0.74
CA MET A 1 -8.28 43.09 0.70
C MET A 1 -7.69 42.64 2.01
N THR A 2 -8.39 41.84 2.77
CA THR A 2 -7.93 41.31 4.05
C THR A 2 -6.95 40.14 3.85
N ALA A 3 -6.03 39.92 4.81
CA ALA A 3 -5.05 38.79 4.70
C ALA A 3 -5.67 37.44 4.33
N PRO A 4 -6.86 37.05 4.83
CA PRO A 4 -7.50 35.79 4.43
C PRO A 4 -7.95 35.73 2.97
N GLU A 5 -8.31 36.86 2.35
CA GLU A 5 -8.71 36.90 0.91
C GLU A 5 -7.50 36.68 -0.02
N THR A 6 -6.36 37.25 0.33
CA THR A 6 -5.11 37.04 -0.43
C THR A 6 -4.58 35.63 -0.32
N GLU A 7 -4.75 34.97 0.82
CA GLU A 7 -4.37 33.58 1.05
C GLU A 7 -5.27 32.60 0.29
N ALA A 8 -6.58 32.86 0.27
CA ALA A 8 -7.56 32.08 -0.51
C ALA A 8 -7.33 32.18 -2.03
N LEU A 9 -6.91 33.35 -2.53
CA LEU A 9 -6.59 33.55 -3.96
C LEU A 9 -5.29 32.83 -4.37
N ARG A 10 -4.31 32.69 -3.47
CA ARG A 10 -3.06 31.93 -3.69
C ARG A 10 -3.27 30.40 -3.58
N ALA A 11 -4.20 29.94 -2.77
CA ALA A 11 -4.48 28.53 -2.58
C ALA A 11 -5.16 27.87 -3.79
N ARG A 12 -5.99 28.60 -4.54
CA ARG A 12 -6.74 28.08 -5.70
C ARG A 12 -5.88 27.53 -6.86
N PRO A 13 -4.79 28.20 -7.32
CA PRO A 13 -3.92 27.64 -8.35
C PRO A 13 -3.13 26.42 -7.86
N ALA A 14 -2.73 26.38 -6.58
CA ALA A 14 -2.05 25.23 -6.02
C ALA A 14 -2.94 23.97 -5.96
N LEU A 15 -4.21 24.12 -5.57
CA LEU A 15 -5.20 23.04 -5.59
C LEU A 15 -5.47 22.51 -7.01
N ARG A 16 -5.58 23.41 -8.00
CA ARG A 16 -5.76 23.03 -9.41
C ARG A 16 -4.54 22.27 -9.95
N ALA A 17 -3.34 22.66 -9.57
CA ALA A 17 -2.11 21.96 -9.96
C ALA A 17 -2.01 20.54 -9.36
N GLN A 18 -2.61 20.31 -8.18
CA GLN A 18 -2.63 19.00 -7.53
C GLN A 18 -3.78 18.08 -7.99
N ALA A 19 -4.80 18.62 -8.65
CA ALA A 19 -5.98 17.88 -9.07
C ALA A 19 -5.66 16.59 -9.86
N PRO A 20 -4.74 16.56 -10.85
CA PRO A 20 -4.41 15.34 -11.58
C PRO A 20 -3.75 14.29 -10.71
N VAL A 21 -2.93 14.70 -9.71
CA VAL A 21 -2.31 13.79 -8.75
C VAL A 21 -3.37 13.18 -7.84
N VAL A 22 -4.27 14.00 -7.31
CA VAL A 22 -5.38 13.53 -6.45
C VAL A 22 -6.29 12.57 -7.22
N ALA A 23 -6.63 12.89 -8.47
CA ALA A 23 -7.44 12.01 -9.31
C ALA A 23 -6.74 10.68 -9.57
N ALA A 24 -5.42 10.70 -9.88
CA ALA A 24 -4.64 9.51 -10.10
C ALA A 24 -4.61 8.61 -8.85
N VAL A 25 -4.39 9.21 -7.67
CA VAL A 25 -4.40 8.49 -6.38
C VAL A 25 -5.79 7.92 -6.08
N ALA A 26 -6.86 8.70 -6.31
CA ALA A 26 -8.23 8.25 -6.04
C ALA A 26 -8.63 7.06 -6.92
N VAL A 27 -8.37 7.14 -8.23
CA VAL A 27 -8.66 6.05 -9.17
C VAL A 27 -7.81 4.82 -8.86
N GLY A 28 -6.50 5.00 -8.65
CA GLY A 28 -5.59 3.92 -8.26
C GLY A 28 -6.00 3.29 -6.94
N GLY A 29 -6.36 4.10 -5.93
CA GLY A 29 -6.79 3.65 -4.61
C GLY A 29 -8.09 2.84 -4.68
N GLY A 30 -9.06 3.28 -5.46
CA GLY A 30 -10.29 2.52 -5.74
C GLY A 30 -10.00 1.17 -6.39
N ALA A 31 -9.13 1.12 -7.40
CA ALA A 31 -8.72 -0.12 -8.06
C ALA A 31 -8.00 -1.07 -7.09
N GLY A 32 -7.06 -0.55 -6.29
CA GLY A 32 -6.35 -1.33 -5.28
C GLY A 32 -7.28 -1.89 -4.19
N ALA A 33 -8.20 -1.08 -3.69
CA ALA A 33 -9.18 -1.50 -2.70
C ALA A 33 -10.14 -2.57 -3.27
N ALA A 34 -10.56 -2.43 -4.53
CA ALA A 34 -11.37 -3.43 -5.22
C ALA A 34 -10.62 -4.76 -5.37
N ALA A 35 -9.33 -4.72 -5.76
CA ALA A 35 -8.49 -5.91 -5.88
C ALA A 35 -8.32 -6.62 -4.52
N ARG A 36 -8.10 -5.87 -3.44
CA ARG A 36 -8.04 -6.42 -2.08
C ARG A 36 -9.36 -7.06 -1.67
N TYR A 37 -10.46 -6.38 -1.94
CA TYR A 37 -11.79 -6.93 -1.66
C TYR A 37 -12.03 -8.23 -2.42
N ALA A 38 -11.70 -8.29 -3.71
CA ALA A 38 -11.76 -9.50 -4.50
C ALA A 38 -10.92 -10.64 -3.90
N ALA A 39 -9.70 -10.35 -3.45
CA ALA A 39 -8.87 -11.33 -2.75
C ALA A 39 -9.55 -11.88 -1.47
N SER A 40 -10.24 -11.02 -0.73
CA SER A 40 -11.00 -11.43 0.47
C SER A 40 -12.22 -12.29 0.14
N LEU A 41 -12.82 -12.13 -1.05
CA LEU A 41 -13.91 -12.98 -1.52
C LEU A 41 -13.42 -14.36 -2.00
N TRP A 42 -12.27 -14.40 -2.68
CA TRP A 42 -11.69 -15.64 -3.19
C TRP A 42 -11.03 -16.48 -2.10
N TRP A 43 -10.51 -15.84 -1.08
CA TRP A 43 -9.87 -16.50 0.05
C TRP A 43 -10.40 -15.92 1.36
N PRO A 44 -11.64 -16.26 1.74
CA PRO A 44 -12.24 -15.75 2.97
C PRO A 44 -11.49 -16.28 4.21
N ALA A 45 -11.25 -15.38 5.17
CA ALA A 45 -10.71 -15.80 6.46
C ALA A 45 -11.76 -16.63 7.21
N PRO A 46 -11.39 -17.77 7.82
CA PRO A 46 -12.31 -18.52 8.67
C PRO A 46 -12.81 -17.66 9.84
N ALA A 47 -14.10 -17.76 10.20
CA ALA A 47 -14.74 -16.94 11.22
C ALA A 47 -14.00 -16.90 12.57
N HIS A 48 -13.29 -17.98 12.91
CA HIS A 48 -12.45 -18.08 14.12
C HIS A 48 -11.01 -18.49 13.78
N GLY A 49 -10.56 -18.32 12.55
CA GLY A 49 -9.24 -18.68 12.07
C GLY A 49 -8.21 -17.58 12.22
N PHE A 50 -6.97 -17.89 11.83
CA PHE A 50 -5.92 -16.89 11.66
C PHE A 50 -6.15 -16.14 10.33
N PRO A 51 -6.04 -14.78 10.28
CA PRO A 51 -6.40 -13.99 9.11
C PRO A 51 -5.30 -14.02 8.01
N TRP A 52 -5.09 -15.18 7.41
CA TRP A 52 -4.06 -15.41 6.40
C TRP A 52 -4.21 -14.50 5.17
N THR A 53 -5.43 -14.22 4.76
CA THR A 53 -5.73 -13.42 3.56
C THR A 53 -5.14 -12.02 3.66
N ILE A 54 -5.40 -11.31 4.75
CA ILE A 54 -4.88 -9.96 4.95
C ILE A 54 -3.37 -9.95 5.16
N LEU A 55 -2.81 -10.96 5.82
CA LEU A 55 -1.36 -11.12 5.93
C LEU A 55 -0.71 -11.22 4.54
N TRP A 56 -1.23 -12.12 3.68
CA TRP A 56 -0.68 -12.31 2.33
C TRP A 56 -0.94 -11.13 1.40
N VAL A 57 -2.09 -10.48 1.50
CA VAL A 57 -2.39 -9.24 0.76
C VAL A 57 -1.36 -8.16 1.10
N ASN A 58 -1.09 -7.94 2.39
CA ASN A 58 -0.11 -6.94 2.82
C ASN A 58 1.32 -7.34 2.42
N ALA A 59 1.73 -8.59 2.60
CA ALA A 59 3.05 -9.06 2.20
C ALA A 59 3.26 -8.98 0.69
N ALA A 60 2.28 -9.42 -0.12
CA ALA A 60 2.34 -9.35 -1.57
C ALA A 60 2.36 -7.90 -2.07
N GLY A 61 1.50 -7.04 -1.52
CA GLY A 61 1.49 -5.62 -1.83
C GLY A 61 2.84 -4.96 -1.51
N CYS A 62 3.44 -5.28 -0.36
CA CYS A 62 4.76 -4.78 0.03
C CYS A 62 5.88 -5.31 -0.89
N ALA A 63 5.81 -6.56 -1.35
CA ALA A 63 6.76 -7.08 -2.34
C ALA A 63 6.66 -6.29 -3.66
N VAL A 64 5.43 -6.06 -4.15
CA VAL A 64 5.20 -5.27 -5.37
C VAL A 64 5.69 -3.82 -5.18
N ILE A 65 5.47 -3.19 -4.01
CA ILE A 65 6.03 -1.87 -3.68
C ILE A 65 7.55 -1.89 -3.79
N GLY A 66 8.21 -2.92 -3.25
CA GLY A 66 9.67 -3.05 -3.30
C GLY A 66 10.20 -3.09 -4.73
N VAL A 67 9.61 -3.91 -5.59
CA VAL A 67 9.96 -3.95 -7.04
C VAL A 67 9.68 -2.61 -7.71
N PHE A 68 8.47 -2.09 -7.54
CA PHE A 68 8.00 -0.86 -8.18
C PHE A 68 8.89 0.33 -7.86
N MET A 69 9.24 0.52 -6.59
CA MET A 69 10.07 1.64 -6.17
C MET A 69 11.46 1.59 -6.80
N VAL A 70 12.10 0.43 -6.84
CA VAL A 70 13.41 0.26 -7.48
C VAL A 70 13.31 0.56 -8.98
N VAL A 71 12.33 -0.02 -9.68
CA VAL A 71 12.16 0.20 -11.12
C VAL A 71 11.93 1.66 -11.46
N VAL A 72 11.06 2.34 -10.71
CA VAL A 72 10.69 3.73 -11.01
C VAL A 72 11.81 4.72 -10.62
N THR A 73 12.67 4.37 -9.63
CA THR A 73 13.77 5.26 -9.22
C THR A 73 15.06 5.03 -10.01
N GLU A 74 15.34 3.78 -10.39
CA GLU A 74 16.67 3.42 -10.92
C GLU A 74 16.65 3.17 -12.44
N VAL A 75 15.50 2.85 -13.06
CA VAL A 75 15.45 2.39 -14.45
C VAL A 75 14.85 3.41 -15.42
N ARG A 76 13.92 4.28 -15.01
CA ARG A 76 13.20 5.16 -15.95
C ARG A 76 12.81 6.52 -15.37
N ALA A 77 12.91 7.54 -16.22
CA ALA A 77 12.13 8.78 -16.10
C ALA A 77 10.64 8.45 -16.35
N ALA A 78 9.94 7.97 -15.31
CA ALA A 78 8.53 7.67 -15.40
C ALA A 78 7.71 8.96 -15.43
N HIS A 79 6.55 8.92 -16.12
CA HIS A 79 5.59 10.03 -16.11
C HIS A 79 5.27 10.42 -14.64
N PRO A 80 5.14 11.74 -14.32
CA PRO A 80 4.94 12.21 -12.93
C PRO A 80 3.77 11.57 -12.19
N LEU A 81 2.73 11.12 -12.89
CA LEU A 81 1.56 10.48 -12.31
C LEU A 81 1.73 8.98 -12.02
N VAL A 82 2.79 8.33 -12.53
CA VAL A 82 3.01 6.88 -12.31
C VAL A 82 3.23 6.57 -10.84
N ARG A 83 4.06 7.35 -10.16
CA ARG A 83 4.31 7.16 -8.72
C ARG A 83 3.06 7.37 -7.87
N PRO A 84 2.30 8.48 -7.98
CA PRO A 84 1.07 8.64 -7.24
C PRO A 84 0.00 7.60 -7.60
N PHE A 85 -0.18 7.26 -8.88
CA PHE A 85 -1.19 6.29 -9.29
C PHE A 85 -0.91 4.88 -8.75
N PHE A 86 0.26 4.32 -9.05
CA PHE A 86 0.59 2.95 -8.62
C PHE A 86 1.05 2.89 -7.17
N GLY A 87 1.99 3.74 -6.75
CA GLY A 87 2.57 3.68 -5.41
C GLY A 87 1.57 4.05 -4.32
N THR A 88 1.06 5.28 -4.37
CA THR A 88 0.12 5.77 -3.35
C THR A 88 -1.31 5.26 -3.59
N GLY A 89 -1.76 5.24 -4.85
CA GLY A 89 -3.09 4.78 -5.21
C GLY A 89 -3.22 3.26 -5.12
N VAL A 90 -2.83 2.54 -6.17
CA VAL A 90 -3.10 1.10 -6.30
C VAL A 90 -2.54 0.29 -5.11
N LEU A 91 -1.26 0.46 -4.80
CA LEU A 91 -0.62 -0.32 -3.74
C LEU A 91 -1.04 0.14 -2.35
N GLY A 92 -1.27 1.45 -2.14
CA GLY A 92 -1.84 1.98 -0.90
C GLY A 92 -3.30 1.54 -0.68
N GLY A 93 -4.10 1.42 -1.73
CA GLY A 93 -5.47 0.87 -1.67
C GLY A 93 -5.51 -0.65 -1.50
N PHE A 94 -4.53 -1.37 -2.08
CA PHE A 94 -4.43 -2.83 -1.99
C PHE A 94 -3.99 -3.29 -0.60
N THR A 95 -2.97 -2.67 0.00
CA THR A 95 -2.53 -2.94 1.37
C THR A 95 -3.47 -2.28 2.38
N THR A 96 -3.55 -2.81 3.60
CA THR A 96 -4.46 -2.27 4.62
C THR A 96 -3.90 -2.43 6.03
N PHE A 97 -3.89 -1.32 6.77
CA PHE A 97 -3.64 -1.32 8.20
C PHE A 97 -4.95 -1.46 8.99
N SER A 98 -6.04 -0.86 8.51
CA SER A 98 -7.32 -0.87 9.23
C SER A 98 -7.91 -2.26 9.35
N THR A 99 -7.97 -3.05 8.26
CA THR A 99 -8.45 -4.43 8.31
C THR A 99 -7.57 -5.31 9.21
N TYR A 100 -6.25 -5.16 9.12
CA TYR A 100 -5.30 -5.83 10.02
C TYR A 100 -5.58 -5.52 11.50
N ALA A 101 -5.83 -4.25 11.85
CA ALA A 101 -6.14 -3.86 13.23
C ALA A 101 -7.47 -4.43 13.71
N VAL A 102 -8.48 -4.48 12.84
CA VAL A 102 -9.78 -5.13 13.13
C VAL A 102 -9.60 -6.62 13.36
N ASP A 103 -8.80 -7.30 12.53
CA ASP A 103 -8.51 -8.73 12.68
C ASP A 103 -7.80 -9.05 14.00
N VAL A 104 -6.80 -8.22 14.40
CA VAL A 104 -6.14 -8.34 15.71
C VAL A 104 -7.18 -8.26 16.84
N ARG A 105 -8.04 -7.23 16.78
CA ARG A 105 -9.08 -7.04 17.79
C ARG A 105 -10.04 -8.23 17.83
N ALA A 106 -10.50 -8.72 16.69
CA ALA A 106 -11.39 -9.86 16.61
C ALA A 106 -10.79 -11.14 17.23
N LEU A 107 -9.47 -11.34 17.06
CA LEU A 107 -8.76 -12.45 17.71
C LEU A 107 -8.68 -12.31 19.24
N LEU A 108 -8.47 -11.07 19.73
CA LEU A 108 -8.42 -10.79 21.17
C LEU A 108 -9.80 -10.95 21.81
N ASP A 109 -10.83 -10.35 21.23
CA ASP A 109 -12.23 -10.40 21.70
C ASP A 109 -12.81 -11.83 21.61
N GLY A 110 -12.32 -12.63 20.65
CA GLY A 110 -12.66 -14.05 20.48
C GLY A 110 -11.93 -15.01 21.43
N GLY A 111 -11.26 -14.51 22.48
CA GLY A 111 -10.57 -15.34 23.48
C GLY A 111 -9.28 -16.01 22.98
N ARG A 112 -8.66 -15.49 21.93
CA ARG A 112 -7.43 -16.01 21.31
C ARG A 112 -6.25 -15.02 21.37
N PRO A 113 -5.87 -14.51 22.55
CA PRO A 113 -4.89 -13.44 22.68
C PRO A 113 -3.52 -13.84 22.12
N GLY A 114 -3.10 -15.10 22.27
CA GLY A 114 -1.85 -15.59 21.69
C GLY A 114 -1.82 -15.47 20.16
N ALA A 115 -2.89 -15.85 19.47
CA ALA A 115 -3.01 -15.69 18.02
C ALA A 115 -3.05 -14.22 17.61
N GLY A 116 -3.75 -13.38 18.38
CA GLY A 116 -3.79 -11.94 18.16
C GLY A 116 -2.42 -11.28 18.26
N LEU A 117 -1.63 -11.61 19.28
CA LEU A 117 -0.26 -11.09 19.45
C LEU A 117 0.70 -11.61 18.38
N VAL A 118 0.59 -12.88 17.99
CA VAL A 118 1.38 -13.43 16.88
C VAL A 118 1.04 -12.70 15.58
N TYR A 119 -0.25 -12.52 15.28
CA TYR A 119 -0.69 -11.82 14.07
C TYR A 119 -0.25 -10.35 14.08
N LEU A 120 -0.32 -9.69 15.26
CA LEU A 120 0.15 -8.32 15.47
C LEU A 120 1.64 -8.16 15.13
N ALA A 121 2.48 -9.13 15.46
CA ALA A 121 3.91 -9.09 15.19
C ALA A 121 4.27 -9.58 13.79
N VAL A 122 3.70 -10.70 13.35
CA VAL A 122 4.10 -11.38 12.10
C VAL A 122 3.71 -10.57 10.86
N THR A 123 2.54 -9.94 10.85
CA THR A 123 2.08 -9.18 9.67
C THR A 123 3.01 -8.03 9.29
N PRO A 124 3.38 -7.10 10.17
CA PRO A 124 4.31 -6.03 9.81
C PRO A 124 5.73 -6.56 9.53
N LEU A 125 6.20 -7.58 10.24
CA LEU A 125 7.50 -8.19 9.96
C LEU A 125 7.53 -8.85 8.59
N ALA A 126 6.48 -9.57 8.19
CA ALA A 126 6.35 -10.16 6.86
C ALA A 126 6.31 -9.08 5.77
N ALA A 127 5.57 -7.99 5.99
CA ALA A 127 5.51 -6.86 5.08
C ALA A 127 6.88 -6.18 4.89
N LEU A 128 7.61 -5.93 5.98
CA LEU A 128 8.97 -5.35 5.93
C LEU A 128 9.96 -6.30 5.25
N ALA A 129 9.93 -7.59 5.57
CA ALA A 129 10.75 -8.59 4.90
C ALA A 129 10.44 -8.68 3.40
N ALA A 130 9.16 -8.63 3.02
CA ALA A 130 8.74 -8.69 1.63
C ALA A 130 9.23 -7.48 0.82
N VAL A 131 9.07 -6.26 1.34
CA VAL A 131 9.56 -5.06 0.63
C VAL A 131 11.09 -5.06 0.52
N TRP A 132 11.79 -5.43 1.58
CA TRP A 132 13.25 -5.45 1.60
C TRP A 132 13.83 -6.51 0.64
N THR A 133 13.32 -7.74 0.69
CA THR A 133 13.76 -8.83 -0.17
C THR A 133 13.47 -8.55 -1.64
N ALA A 134 12.27 -8.07 -1.96
CA ALA A 134 11.88 -7.73 -3.32
C ALA A 134 12.71 -6.57 -3.88
N ALA A 135 12.93 -5.50 -3.12
CA ALA A 135 13.77 -4.38 -3.53
C ALA A 135 15.24 -4.83 -3.74
N SER A 136 15.79 -5.61 -2.80
CA SER A 136 17.15 -6.13 -2.89
C SER A 136 17.37 -7.06 -4.08
N ALA A 137 16.40 -7.95 -4.33
CA ALA A 137 16.43 -8.84 -5.49
C ALA A 137 16.38 -8.06 -6.81
N THR A 138 15.49 -7.07 -6.90
CA THR A 138 15.33 -6.24 -8.09
C THR A 138 16.64 -5.45 -8.38
N ARG A 139 17.25 -4.83 -7.37
CA ARG A 139 18.54 -4.14 -7.54
C ARG A 139 19.63 -5.08 -8.02
N ARG A 140 19.74 -6.27 -7.42
CA ARG A 140 20.75 -7.27 -7.86
C ARG A 140 20.58 -7.69 -9.31
N VAL A 141 19.34 -7.83 -9.79
CA VAL A 141 19.07 -8.15 -11.19
C VAL A 141 19.46 -7.00 -12.12
N LEU A 142 19.16 -5.74 -11.73
CA LEU A 142 19.49 -4.57 -12.53
C LEU A 142 20.99 -4.33 -12.60
N THR A 143 21.72 -4.42 -11.48
CA THR A 143 23.18 -4.23 -11.46
C THR A 143 23.94 -5.29 -12.25
N ARG A 144 23.42 -6.53 -12.32
CA ARG A 144 24.03 -7.59 -13.16
C ARG A 144 23.82 -7.40 -14.66
N ARG A 145 22.91 -6.52 -15.07
CA ARG A 145 22.59 -6.25 -16.48
C ARG A 145 23.27 -4.99 -17.03
N GLN A 146 23.99 -4.26 -16.18
CA GLN A 146 24.85 -3.15 -16.63
C GLN A 146 26.24 -3.73 -16.92
N PRO A 147 26.69 -3.70 -18.20
CA PRO A 147 28.02 -4.18 -18.59
C PRO A 147 29.13 -3.31 -18.00
#